data_0a2c2658127c3a3eca4ac00fdaeeaec6
#
_entry.id   0a2c2658127c3a3eca4ac00fdaeeaec6
#
_cell.length_a   1.000
_cell.length_b   1.000
_cell.length_c   1.000
_cell.angle_alpha   90.00
_cell.angle_beta   90.00
_cell.angle_gamma   90.00
#
_symmetry.space_group_name_H-M   'P 1'
#
loop_
_entity.id
_entity.type
_entity.pdbx_description
1 polymer ?
#
loop_
_entity_poly.entity_id
_entity_poly.type
_entity_poly.pdbx_seq_one_letter_code
_entity_poly.pdbx_strand_id
1 'polypeptide(L)'
;MTANSKRSTFTALTMVLATLVGCGLSSDSEPTALSVPKDVFPPEIAETNESPLLPNATLHPVYFLRDDALVEIQRPLPPPVFLDAPLNNLLEGPTETEAEEGFVSAIPAGTEVVDVALMRNNTISIHLNRTFFEIEGAQRIRASAQLVFTASALTKDAQGVVFFLEGDPVQLPDGEGSIEEVPEGRLPAPLTVKDYSTLTPVLLAR
;
A
#
# COMPACT_ATOMS: atom_id res chain seq x y z
N MET A 1 -0.26 -21.06 -60.95
CA MET A 1 -1.15 -22.17 -61.30
C MET A 1 -2.16 -22.28 -60.18
N THR A 2 -3.34 -21.92 -60.55
CA THR A 2 -4.70 -22.40 -60.16
C THR A 2 -5.10 -22.19 -58.70
N ALA A 3 -5.90 -21.23 -58.34
CA ALA A 3 -7.30 -20.92 -58.65
C ALA A 3 -8.28 -22.04 -58.30
N ASN A 4 -9.14 -21.75 -57.28
CA ASN A 4 -10.60 -21.98 -57.34
C ASN A 4 -11.16 -21.64 -55.91
N SER A 5 -11.99 -20.67 -55.78
CA SER A 5 -13.32 -20.33 -56.31
C SER A 5 -14.46 -21.24 -55.80
N LYS A 6 -15.43 -20.55 -55.29
CA LYS A 6 -16.90 -20.72 -55.35
C LYS A 6 -17.56 -21.00 -54.00
N ARG A 7 -18.39 -20.02 -53.65
CA ARG A 7 -19.85 -19.81 -53.84
C ARG A 7 -20.62 -20.36 -52.65
N SER A 8 -21.19 -19.48 -51.87
CA SER A 8 -22.54 -18.86 -52.04
C SER A 8 -23.69 -19.88 -51.94
N THR A 9 -24.43 -19.77 -50.87
CA THR A 9 -25.89 -19.93 -50.98
C THR A 9 -26.63 -19.19 -49.87
N PHE A 10 -27.50 -18.33 -50.26
CA PHE A 10 -28.66 -17.73 -49.63
C PHE A 10 -29.63 -18.80 -49.15
N THR A 11 -30.29 -18.61 -48.00
CA THR A 11 -31.67 -19.03 -47.74
C THR A 11 -32.15 -18.30 -46.49
N ALA A 12 -32.95 -17.28 -46.65
CA ALA A 12 -34.39 -17.19 -46.45
C ALA A 12 -34.84 -17.13 -44.99
N LEU A 13 -35.08 -15.95 -44.50
CA LEU A 13 -36.33 -15.32 -44.06
C LEU A 13 -37.36 -16.29 -43.42
N THR A 14 -37.46 -16.24 -42.07
CA THR A 14 -38.75 -16.55 -41.44
C THR A 14 -38.96 -15.55 -40.28
N MET A 15 -39.93 -14.67 -40.54
CA MET A 15 -40.49 -13.65 -39.66
C MET A 15 -41.45 -14.35 -38.69
N VAL A 16 -41.10 -14.44 -37.41
CA VAL A 16 -42.04 -14.81 -36.35
C VAL A 16 -42.37 -13.58 -35.53
N LEU A 17 -43.55 -13.07 -35.76
CA LEU A 17 -44.19 -11.98 -35.03
C LEU A 17 -44.73 -12.55 -33.71
N ALA A 18 -44.00 -12.36 -32.61
CA ALA A 18 -44.47 -12.66 -31.27
C ALA A 18 -45.02 -11.38 -30.64
N THR A 19 -46.32 -11.34 -30.47
CA THR A 19 -47.07 -10.30 -29.76
C THR A 19 -46.71 -10.35 -28.24
N LEU A 20 -46.00 -9.36 -27.77
CA LEU A 20 -45.77 -9.12 -26.35
C LEU A 20 -47.00 -8.42 -25.77
N VAL A 21 -47.75 -9.14 -24.97
CA VAL A 21 -48.77 -8.58 -24.07
C VAL A 21 -48.01 -7.85 -22.97
N GLY A 22 -47.97 -6.53 -23.03
CA GLY A 22 -47.42 -5.67 -22.01
C GLY A 22 -48.33 -5.66 -20.79
N CYS A 23 -47.88 -6.22 -19.66
CA CYS A 23 -48.43 -5.87 -18.37
C CYS A 23 -48.03 -4.44 -18.04
N GLY A 24 -48.99 -3.54 -18.09
CA GLY A 24 -48.83 -2.16 -17.64
C GLY A 24 -48.55 -2.11 -16.15
N LEU A 25 -47.33 -1.75 -15.80
CA LEU A 25 -46.99 -1.21 -14.50
C LEU A 25 -47.37 0.27 -14.52
N SER A 26 -48.42 0.61 -13.78
CA SER A 26 -48.78 2.00 -13.52
C SER A 26 -47.65 2.69 -12.74
N SER A 27 -46.95 3.58 -13.45
CA SER A 27 -45.98 4.52 -12.87
C SER A 27 -46.70 5.74 -12.28
N ASP A 28 -47.49 5.53 -11.23
CA ASP A 28 -48.03 6.62 -10.43
C ASP A 28 -47.65 6.37 -8.98
N SER A 29 -46.40 6.68 -8.63
CA SER A 29 -45.96 6.92 -7.29
C SER A 29 -44.93 8.04 -7.34
N GLU A 30 -45.39 9.29 -7.37
CA GLU A 30 -44.58 10.38 -6.89
C GLU A 30 -44.05 9.99 -5.52
N PRO A 31 -42.73 10.09 -5.26
CA PRO A 31 -42.19 9.80 -3.96
C PRO A 31 -42.76 10.84 -2.98
N THR A 32 -43.72 10.39 -2.16
CA THR A 32 -44.23 11.19 -1.03
C THR A 32 -43.09 11.30 -0.02
N ALA A 33 -42.61 12.51 0.22
CA ALA A 33 -41.66 12.79 1.26
C ALA A 33 -42.29 12.39 2.61
N LEU A 34 -41.78 11.30 3.20
CA LEU A 34 -42.13 10.90 4.55
C LEU A 34 -41.56 11.94 5.53
N SER A 35 -42.44 12.63 6.23
CA SER A 35 -42.04 13.49 7.35
C SER A 35 -41.42 12.63 8.43
N VAL A 36 -40.12 12.60 8.55
CA VAL A 36 -39.43 11.98 9.66
C VAL A 36 -39.54 12.89 10.87
N PRO A 37 -40.10 12.43 12.03
CA PRO A 37 -40.12 13.23 13.25
C PRO A 37 -38.69 13.67 13.61
N LYS A 38 -38.53 14.95 14.00
CA LYS A 38 -37.25 15.57 14.30
C LYS A 38 -36.44 14.95 15.46
N ASP A 39 -37.09 14.06 16.24
CA ASP A 39 -36.51 13.46 17.46
C ASP A 39 -36.11 11.99 17.28
N VAL A 40 -36.09 11.45 16.03
CA VAL A 40 -35.73 10.04 15.77
C VAL A 40 -34.25 9.86 15.51
N PHE A 41 -33.54 10.93 15.19
CA PHE A 41 -32.08 10.88 15.07
C PHE A 41 -31.48 11.34 16.42
N PRO A 42 -30.50 10.58 16.97
CA PRO A 42 -29.67 11.10 18.05
C PRO A 42 -29.09 12.45 17.62
N PRO A 43 -28.86 13.39 18.56
CA PRO A 43 -28.22 14.65 18.19
C PRO A 43 -26.98 14.35 17.38
N GLU A 44 -26.87 15.02 16.23
CA GLU A 44 -25.71 14.97 15.35
C GLU A 44 -24.46 15.14 16.22
N ILE A 45 -23.80 14.02 16.48
CA ILE A 45 -22.52 14.02 17.16
C ILE A 45 -21.64 14.77 16.17
N ALA A 46 -21.22 16.00 16.56
CA ALA A 46 -20.21 16.73 15.80
C ALA A 46 -19.14 15.71 15.38
N GLU A 47 -18.91 15.58 14.09
CA GLU A 47 -17.87 14.71 13.55
C GLU A 47 -16.55 15.13 14.18
N THR A 48 -16.27 14.56 15.35
CA THR A 48 -14.90 14.50 15.83
C THR A 48 -14.20 13.64 14.79
N ASN A 49 -13.23 14.19 14.09
CA ASN A 49 -12.35 13.50 13.14
C ASN A 49 -11.48 12.44 13.86
N GLU A 50 -12.08 11.64 14.72
CA GLU A 50 -11.49 10.42 15.20
C GLU A 50 -11.80 9.36 14.16
N SER A 51 -10.79 9.01 13.35
CA SER A 51 -10.81 7.78 12.56
C SER A 51 -11.44 6.69 13.42
N PRO A 52 -12.49 5.98 12.95
CA PRO A 52 -13.12 4.96 13.76
C PRO A 52 -12.05 3.98 14.21
N LEU A 53 -11.74 3.98 15.51
CA LEU A 53 -10.83 3.01 16.12
C LEU A 53 -11.41 1.64 15.80
N LEU A 54 -10.75 0.94 14.89
CA LEU A 54 -11.09 -0.43 14.55
C LEU A 54 -11.06 -1.24 15.86
N PRO A 55 -12.16 -1.93 16.24
CA PRO A 55 -12.19 -2.67 17.49
C PRO A 55 -11.05 -3.70 17.48
N ASN A 56 -10.22 -3.69 18.52
CA ASN A 56 -9.04 -4.54 18.71
C ASN A 56 -7.83 -4.24 17.78
N ALA A 57 -7.76 -3.08 17.14
CA ALA A 57 -6.56 -2.70 16.39
C ALA A 57 -5.35 -2.58 17.32
N THR A 58 -4.21 -3.05 16.84
CA THR A 58 -2.91 -2.86 17.50
C THR A 58 -2.16 -1.73 16.81
N LEU A 59 -1.54 -0.85 17.60
CA LEU A 59 -0.72 0.23 17.07
C LEU A 59 0.63 -0.32 16.61
N HIS A 60 0.99 0.00 15.37
CA HIS A 60 2.27 -0.36 14.79
C HIS A 60 3.00 0.89 14.29
N PRO A 61 4.30 1.02 14.57
CA PRO A 61 5.08 2.14 14.07
C PRO A 61 5.31 2.04 12.57
N VAL A 62 5.08 3.15 11.87
CA VAL A 62 5.50 3.41 10.49
C VAL A 62 6.32 4.69 10.48
N TYR A 63 7.26 4.82 9.56
CA TYR A 63 8.20 5.93 9.56
C TYR A 63 8.07 6.78 8.31
N PHE A 64 7.66 8.03 8.49
CA PHE A 64 7.63 9.05 7.45
C PHE A 64 8.73 10.09 7.65
N LEU A 65 8.91 10.96 6.69
CA LEU A 65 9.83 12.08 6.76
C LEU A 65 9.09 13.34 7.16
N ARG A 66 9.70 14.12 8.04
CA ARG A 66 9.35 15.52 8.30
C ARG A 66 10.63 16.31 8.53
N ASP A 67 10.80 17.42 7.82
CA ASP A 67 12.01 18.23 7.84
C ASP A 67 13.29 17.39 7.60
N ASP A 68 13.25 16.49 6.61
CA ASP A 68 14.31 15.54 6.23
C ASP A 68 14.69 14.50 7.30
N ALA A 69 14.04 14.46 8.45
CA ALA A 69 14.24 13.46 9.50
C ALA A 69 13.14 12.39 9.47
N LEU A 70 13.49 11.16 9.83
CA LEU A 70 12.51 10.11 10.07
C LEU A 70 11.71 10.40 11.34
N VAL A 71 10.40 10.27 11.24
CA VAL A 71 9.47 10.46 12.34
C VAL A 71 8.58 9.23 12.45
N GLU A 72 8.46 8.70 13.67
CA GLU A 72 7.59 7.58 13.96
C GLU A 72 6.13 8.04 14.08
N ILE A 73 5.23 7.35 13.36
CA ILE A 73 3.79 7.50 13.47
C ILE A 73 3.19 6.16 13.83
N GLN A 74 2.25 6.16 14.77
CA GLN A 74 1.54 4.93 15.17
C GLN A 74 0.29 4.74 14.31
N ARG A 75 0.24 3.61 13.58
CA ARG A 75 -0.91 3.24 12.75
C ARG A 75 -1.70 2.10 13.37
N PRO A 76 -3.04 2.24 13.50
CA PRO A 76 -3.88 1.16 13.95
C PRO A 76 -4.06 0.11 12.85
N LEU A 77 -3.63 -1.12 13.10
CA LEU A 77 -3.81 -2.25 12.19
C LEU A 77 -4.77 -3.26 12.80
N PRO A 78 -5.79 -3.73 12.04
CA PRO A 78 -6.73 -4.74 12.52
C PRO A 78 -6.05 -6.12 12.61
N PRO A 79 -6.39 -6.93 13.62
CA PRO A 79 -5.89 -8.31 13.68
C PRO A 79 -6.59 -9.21 12.63
N PRO A 80 -5.91 -10.26 12.11
CA PRO A 80 -4.50 -10.60 12.40
C PRO A 80 -3.54 -9.67 11.63
N VAL A 81 -2.48 -9.21 12.32
CA VAL A 81 -1.46 -8.37 11.69
C VAL A 81 -0.42 -9.26 11.03
N PHE A 82 -0.35 -9.24 9.71
CA PHE A 82 0.67 -9.92 8.92
C PHE A 82 1.91 -9.04 8.76
N LEU A 83 3.04 -9.63 8.40
CA LEU A 83 4.32 -8.92 8.29
C LEU A 83 4.31 -7.80 7.24
N ASP A 84 3.53 -7.96 6.18
CA ASP A 84 3.39 -6.98 5.10
C ASP A 84 2.47 -5.80 5.47
N ALA A 85 1.56 -5.96 6.46
CA ALA A 85 0.55 -4.96 6.76
C ALA A 85 1.12 -3.58 7.14
N PRO A 86 2.12 -3.44 8.05
CA PRO A 86 2.73 -2.15 8.33
C PRO A 86 3.48 -1.55 7.15
N LEU A 87 4.10 -2.38 6.31
CA LEU A 87 4.77 -1.94 5.10
C LEU A 87 3.78 -1.44 4.05
N ASN A 88 2.68 -2.16 3.84
CA ASN A 88 1.61 -1.71 2.95
C ASN A 88 1.03 -0.38 3.43
N ASN A 89 0.82 -0.23 4.75
CA ASN A 89 0.36 1.03 5.31
C ASN A 89 1.36 2.18 5.14
N LEU A 90 2.68 1.89 5.21
CA LEU A 90 3.72 2.86 4.85
C LEU A 90 3.62 3.27 3.37
N LEU A 91 3.35 2.33 2.47
CA LEU A 91 3.24 2.57 1.02
C LEU A 91 1.98 3.38 0.65
N GLU A 92 0.92 3.33 1.44
CA GLU A 92 -0.24 4.21 1.30
C GLU A 92 0.13 5.69 1.47
N GLY A 93 1.24 5.95 2.17
CA GLY A 93 1.73 7.30 2.42
C GLY A 93 1.09 7.97 3.63
N PRO A 94 1.46 9.24 3.88
CA PRO A 94 0.83 10.07 4.90
C PRO A 94 -0.65 10.30 4.59
N THR A 95 -1.50 10.35 5.63
CA THR A 95 -2.88 10.82 5.49
C THR A 95 -2.92 12.30 5.10
N GLU A 96 -4.08 12.80 4.67
CA GLU A 96 -4.24 14.21 4.34
C GLU A 96 -3.85 15.12 5.51
N THR A 97 -4.30 14.80 6.72
CA THR A 97 -3.92 15.54 7.93
C THR A 97 -2.42 15.51 8.20
N GLU A 98 -1.77 14.36 8.06
CA GLU A 98 -0.32 14.24 8.25
C GLU A 98 0.45 14.99 7.17
N ALA A 99 -0.04 14.98 5.93
CA ALA A 99 0.56 15.77 4.84
C ALA A 99 0.45 17.28 5.11
N GLU A 100 -0.67 17.75 5.67
CA GLU A 100 -0.83 19.14 6.12
C GLU A 100 0.13 19.47 7.28
N GLU A 101 0.48 18.53 8.12
CA GLU A 101 1.49 18.64 9.18
C GLU A 101 2.94 18.53 8.66
N GLY A 102 3.13 18.37 7.36
CA GLY A 102 4.43 18.35 6.70
C GLY A 102 5.07 16.95 6.62
N PHE A 103 4.33 15.88 6.87
CA PHE A 103 4.83 14.53 6.66
C PHE A 103 4.85 14.18 5.17
N VAL A 104 5.93 13.55 4.73
CA VAL A 104 6.11 13.11 3.35
C VAL A 104 6.71 11.72 3.29
N SER A 105 6.50 11.04 2.18
CA SER A 105 7.19 9.78 1.86
C SER A 105 8.22 10.01 0.76
N ALA A 106 9.42 9.42 0.90
CA ALA A 106 10.39 9.35 -0.17
C ALA A 106 10.14 8.16 -1.11
N ILE A 107 9.29 7.22 -0.69
CA ILE A 107 8.95 6.04 -1.48
C ILE A 107 8.10 6.47 -2.67
N PRO A 108 8.47 6.07 -3.91
CA PRO A 108 7.71 6.48 -5.08
C PRO A 108 6.30 5.87 -5.10
N ALA A 109 5.33 6.64 -5.57
CA ALA A 109 3.98 6.13 -5.80
C ALA A 109 4.01 4.95 -6.77
N GLY A 110 3.21 3.92 -6.51
CA GLY A 110 3.21 2.69 -7.29
C GLY A 110 4.27 1.67 -6.87
N THR A 111 5.06 1.94 -5.80
CA THR A 111 5.84 0.90 -5.14
C THR A 111 4.90 -0.12 -4.52
N GLU A 112 5.21 -1.40 -4.69
CA GLU A 112 4.46 -2.52 -4.13
C GLU A 112 5.40 -3.46 -3.38
N VAL A 113 4.94 -3.92 -2.23
CA VAL A 113 5.53 -5.05 -1.51
C VAL A 113 4.95 -6.33 -2.09
N VAL A 114 5.78 -7.08 -2.82
CA VAL A 114 5.39 -8.32 -3.48
C VAL A 114 5.35 -9.50 -2.49
N ASP A 115 6.32 -9.53 -1.57
CA ASP A 115 6.42 -10.55 -0.52
C ASP A 115 7.25 -10.04 0.66
N VAL A 116 6.91 -10.50 1.86
CA VAL A 116 7.68 -10.25 3.10
C VAL A 116 7.79 -11.54 3.89
N ALA A 117 9.00 -11.90 4.28
CA ALA A 117 9.19 -13.07 5.12
C ALA A 117 10.25 -12.84 6.20
N LEU A 118 10.07 -13.49 7.34
CA LEU A 118 11.09 -13.62 8.38
C LEU A 118 11.92 -14.86 8.09
N MET A 119 13.20 -14.64 7.76
CA MET A 119 14.16 -15.72 7.49
C MET A 119 14.60 -16.39 8.79
N ARG A 120 15.19 -17.62 8.68
CA ARG A 120 15.64 -18.41 9.85
C ARG A 120 16.68 -17.72 10.73
N ASN A 121 17.43 -16.77 10.19
CA ASN A 121 18.44 -15.97 10.89
C ASN A 121 17.87 -14.67 11.45
N ASN A 122 16.54 -14.57 11.57
CA ASN A 122 15.81 -13.37 11.98
C ASN A 122 16.06 -12.13 11.10
N THR A 123 16.50 -12.31 9.86
CA THR A 123 16.54 -11.25 8.86
C THR A 123 15.17 -11.16 8.16
N ILE A 124 14.68 -9.97 7.92
CA ILE A 124 13.44 -9.74 7.20
C ILE A 124 13.80 -9.61 5.70
N SER A 125 13.19 -10.43 4.85
CA SER A 125 13.26 -10.26 3.41
C SER A 125 12.08 -9.45 2.92
N ILE A 126 12.33 -8.44 2.09
CA ILE A 126 11.30 -7.62 1.44
C ILE A 126 11.50 -7.68 -0.06
N HIS A 127 10.50 -8.16 -0.77
CA HIS A 127 10.47 -8.18 -2.22
C HIS A 127 9.66 -6.98 -2.71
N LEU A 128 10.31 -6.12 -3.49
CA LEU A 128 9.71 -4.90 -4.04
C LEU A 128 9.55 -5.02 -5.55
N ASN A 129 8.56 -4.30 -6.09
CA ASN A 129 8.43 -4.15 -7.53
C ASN A 129 9.50 -3.20 -8.08
N ARG A 130 9.62 -3.13 -9.41
CA ARG A 130 10.62 -2.33 -10.11
C ARG A 130 10.52 -0.84 -9.83
N THR A 131 9.32 -0.32 -9.57
CA THR A 131 9.08 1.11 -9.34
C THR A 131 9.93 1.68 -8.22
N PHE A 132 10.17 0.91 -7.13
CA PHE A 132 11.05 1.36 -6.05
C PHE A 132 12.49 1.63 -6.53
N PHE A 133 12.97 0.88 -7.51
CA PHE A 133 14.35 0.96 -7.97
C PHE A 133 14.59 2.04 -9.04
N GLU A 134 13.53 2.74 -9.46
CA GLU A 134 13.63 3.86 -10.42
C GLU A 134 14.14 5.15 -9.78
N ILE A 135 14.05 5.29 -8.43
CA ILE A 135 14.59 6.43 -7.70
C ILE A 135 16.09 6.26 -7.41
N GLU A 136 16.79 7.38 -7.25
CA GLU A 136 18.24 7.41 -7.03
C GLU A 136 18.66 8.42 -5.95
N GLY A 137 19.94 8.37 -5.56
CA GLY A 137 20.57 9.34 -4.66
C GLY A 137 19.86 9.46 -3.32
N ALA A 138 19.73 10.70 -2.83
CA ALA A 138 19.16 10.98 -1.51
C ALA A 138 17.72 10.46 -1.33
N GLN A 139 16.93 10.44 -2.39
CA GLN A 139 15.57 9.91 -2.32
C GLN A 139 15.59 8.40 -2.04
N ARG A 140 16.46 7.63 -2.74
CA ARG A 140 16.60 6.18 -2.50
C ARG A 140 17.06 5.90 -1.07
N ILE A 141 18.03 6.66 -0.55
CA ILE A 141 18.51 6.52 0.83
C ILE A 141 17.35 6.71 1.82
N ARG A 142 16.56 7.78 1.68
CA ARG A 142 15.42 8.07 2.56
C ARG A 142 14.32 7.03 2.44
N ALA A 143 14.00 6.58 1.23
CA ALA A 143 13.01 5.54 1.00
C ALA A 143 13.45 4.20 1.61
N SER A 144 14.73 3.83 1.46
CA SER A 144 15.30 2.64 2.08
C SER A 144 15.24 2.71 3.60
N ALA A 145 15.57 3.86 4.18
CA ALA A 145 15.48 4.08 5.62
C ALA A 145 14.04 3.93 6.13
N GLN A 146 13.04 4.49 5.44
CA GLN A 146 11.62 4.32 5.82
C GLN A 146 11.23 2.84 5.88
N LEU A 147 11.62 2.04 4.87
CA LEU A 147 11.36 0.60 4.84
C LEU A 147 12.10 -0.13 5.95
N VAL A 148 13.40 0.14 6.15
CA VAL A 148 14.22 -0.54 7.17
C VAL A 148 13.71 -0.26 8.57
N PHE A 149 13.38 1.00 8.90
CA PHE A 149 12.83 1.34 10.22
C PHE A 149 11.47 0.71 10.46
N THR A 150 10.56 0.79 9.48
CA THR A 150 9.22 0.19 9.60
C THR A 150 9.30 -1.33 9.72
N ALA A 151 10.11 -1.99 8.89
CA ALA A 151 10.30 -3.44 8.94
C ALA A 151 10.97 -3.90 10.24
N SER A 152 12.00 -3.19 10.71
CA SER A 152 12.70 -3.54 11.96
C SER A 152 11.79 -3.45 13.19
N ALA A 153 10.74 -2.65 13.13
CA ALA A 153 9.76 -2.55 14.20
C ALA A 153 8.74 -3.72 14.25
N LEU A 154 8.70 -4.56 13.20
CA LEU A 154 7.81 -5.73 13.14
C LEU A 154 8.16 -6.79 14.17
N THR A 155 9.44 -6.94 14.47
CA THR A 155 9.91 -7.91 15.46
C THR A 155 11.15 -7.39 16.18
N LYS A 156 11.16 -7.54 17.50
CA LYS A 156 12.28 -7.08 18.36
C LYS A 156 13.59 -7.82 18.08
N ASP A 157 13.50 -9.00 17.50
CA ASP A 157 14.65 -9.87 17.24
C ASP A 157 15.19 -9.72 15.80
N ALA A 158 14.67 -8.78 15.03
CA ALA A 158 15.13 -8.53 13.65
C ALA A 158 16.61 -8.20 13.62
N GLN A 159 17.37 -8.96 12.82
CA GLN A 159 18.82 -8.76 12.60
C GLN A 159 19.09 -7.76 11.47
N GLY A 160 18.05 -7.28 10.80
CA GLY A 160 18.09 -6.34 9.70
C GLY A 160 17.19 -6.78 8.54
N VAL A 161 17.31 -6.07 7.45
CA VAL A 161 16.44 -6.21 6.26
C VAL A 161 17.29 -6.47 5.02
N VAL A 162 16.90 -7.43 4.21
CA VAL A 162 17.46 -7.67 2.86
C VAL A 162 16.37 -7.44 1.83
N PHE A 163 16.76 -6.90 0.69
CA PHE A 163 15.82 -6.52 -0.37
C PHE A 163 15.98 -7.39 -1.60
N PHE A 164 14.88 -7.60 -2.31
CA PHE A 164 14.82 -8.37 -3.54
C PHE A 164 14.04 -7.60 -4.62
N LEU A 165 14.52 -7.73 -5.85
CA LEU A 165 13.85 -7.30 -7.07
C LEU A 165 13.67 -8.50 -7.98
N GLU A 166 12.41 -8.83 -8.33
CA GLU A 166 12.09 -9.94 -9.24
C GLU A 166 12.71 -11.30 -8.81
N GLY A 167 12.94 -11.47 -7.49
CA GLY A 167 13.53 -12.69 -6.93
C GLY A 167 15.04 -12.64 -6.73
N ASP A 168 15.72 -11.66 -7.32
CA ASP A 168 17.16 -11.47 -7.14
C ASP A 168 17.46 -10.57 -5.94
N PRO A 169 18.43 -10.94 -5.08
CA PRO A 169 18.82 -10.09 -3.97
C PRO A 169 19.52 -8.83 -4.46
N VAL A 170 19.15 -7.69 -3.92
CA VAL A 170 19.72 -6.38 -4.27
C VAL A 170 20.18 -5.65 -3.03
N GLN A 171 21.35 -5.00 -3.13
CA GLN A 171 21.84 -4.12 -2.09
C GLN A 171 21.31 -2.71 -2.31
N LEU A 172 20.70 -2.14 -1.26
CA LEU A 172 20.31 -0.74 -1.21
C LEU A 172 21.40 0.08 -0.51
N PRO A 173 21.46 1.41 -0.79
CA PRO A 173 22.43 2.28 -0.11
C PRO A 173 22.14 2.40 1.38
N ASP A 174 23.19 2.52 2.17
CA ASP A 174 23.11 2.95 3.56
C ASP A 174 22.80 4.45 3.70
N GLY A 175 22.81 4.98 4.92
CA GLY A 175 22.53 6.39 5.20
C GLY A 175 23.57 7.37 4.66
N GLU A 176 24.76 6.91 4.29
CA GLU A 176 25.82 7.69 3.67
C GLU A 176 25.81 7.56 2.13
N GLY A 177 24.95 6.69 1.61
CA GLY A 177 24.82 6.41 0.18
C GLY A 177 25.79 5.34 -0.32
N SER A 178 26.48 4.64 0.56
CA SER A 178 27.36 3.53 0.19
C SER A 178 26.55 2.28 -0.16
N ILE A 179 26.99 1.57 -1.20
CA ILE A 179 26.42 0.29 -1.61
C ILE A 179 27.54 -0.75 -1.53
N GLU A 180 27.35 -1.75 -0.67
CA GLU A 180 28.29 -2.85 -0.55
C GLU A 180 28.19 -3.78 -1.75
N GLU A 181 29.32 -4.22 -2.31
CA GLU A 181 29.32 -5.23 -3.37
C GLU A 181 28.88 -6.58 -2.82
N VAL A 182 27.86 -7.16 -3.48
CA VAL A 182 27.35 -8.49 -3.14
C VAL A 182 28.10 -9.53 -3.98
N PRO A 183 28.87 -10.44 -3.37
CA PRO A 183 29.50 -11.53 -4.10
C PRO A 183 28.45 -12.43 -4.75
N GLU A 184 28.75 -12.91 -5.96
CA GLU A 184 27.85 -13.78 -6.72
C GLU A 184 27.38 -14.99 -5.87
N GLY A 185 26.06 -15.24 -5.87
CA GLY A 185 25.46 -16.35 -5.15
C GLY A 185 25.35 -16.15 -3.63
N ARG A 186 25.61 -14.94 -3.12
CA ARG A 186 25.39 -14.60 -1.71
C ARG A 186 24.27 -13.59 -1.53
N LEU A 187 23.68 -13.61 -0.34
CA LEU A 187 22.80 -12.53 0.08
C LEU A 187 23.62 -11.31 0.47
N PRO A 188 23.11 -10.10 0.22
CA PRO A 188 23.69 -8.88 0.74
C PRO A 188 23.71 -8.87 2.28
N ALA A 189 24.57 -8.06 2.85
CA ALA A 189 24.53 -7.79 4.29
C ALA A 189 23.18 -7.15 4.63
N PRO A 190 22.51 -7.62 5.71
CA PRO A 190 21.24 -7.02 6.11
C PRO A 190 21.42 -5.56 6.53
N LEU A 191 20.61 -4.67 5.97
CA LEU A 191 20.58 -3.28 6.41
C LEU A 191 19.82 -3.14 7.73
N THR A 192 20.36 -2.36 8.63
CA THR A 192 19.81 -2.14 9.96
C THR A 192 19.49 -0.67 10.21
N VAL A 193 18.76 -0.37 11.26
CA VAL A 193 18.51 1.01 11.67
C VAL A 193 19.80 1.79 11.96
N LYS A 194 20.89 1.10 12.31
CA LYS A 194 22.19 1.74 12.57
C LYS A 194 22.85 2.28 11.31
N ASP A 195 22.61 1.61 10.18
CA ASP A 195 23.18 2.03 8.89
C ASP A 195 22.56 3.36 8.41
N TYR A 196 21.45 3.78 9.02
CA TYR A 196 20.77 5.06 8.75
C TYR A 196 20.80 5.99 9.97
N SER A 197 21.87 5.95 10.77
CA SER A 197 21.99 6.76 11.99
C SER A 197 21.90 8.28 11.74
N THR A 198 22.26 8.75 10.55
CA THR A 198 22.12 10.15 10.12
C THR A 198 20.66 10.60 9.95
N LEU A 199 19.75 9.65 9.76
CA LEU A 199 18.31 9.86 9.61
C LEU A 199 17.53 9.40 10.86
N THR A 200 18.21 9.31 12.01
CA THR A 200 17.61 8.81 13.26
C THR A 200 16.25 9.43 13.54
N PRO A 201 15.24 8.61 13.88
CA PRO A 201 13.89 9.10 14.13
C PRO A 201 13.84 10.15 15.22
N VAL A 202 13.13 11.24 14.95
CA VAL A 202 12.78 12.21 15.97
C VAL A 202 11.52 11.70 16.67
N LEU A 203 11.62 11.39 17.96
CA LEU A 203 10.45 11.10 18.78
C LEU A 203 9.69 12.42 18.99
N LEU A 204 8.47 12.50 18.44
CA LEU A 204 7.60 13.62 18.76
C LEU A 204 7.27 13.56 20.25
N ALA A 205 7.66 14.59 21.00
CA ALA A 205 7.23 14.74 22.38
C ALA A 205 5.69 14.83 22.39
N ARG A 206 5.03 13.87 23.04
CA ARG A 206 3.59 13.86 23.26
C ARG A 206 3.20 14.85 24.34
#